data_8b47cc09af08d6dbdf3cbcfd8fdcd322
#
_entry.id   8b47cc09af08d6dbdf3cbcfd8fdcd322
#
_cell.length_a   1.000
_cell.length_b   1.000
_cell.length_c   1.000
_cell.angle_alpha   90.00
_cell.angle_beta   90.00
_cell.angle_gamma   90.00
#
_symmetry.space_group_name_H-M   'P 1'
#
loop_
_entity.id
_entity.type
_entity.pdbx_description
1 polymer ?
#
loop_
_entity_poly.entity_id
_entity_poly.type
_entity_poly.pdbx_seq_one_letter_code
_entity_poly.pdbx_strand_id
1 'polypeptide(L)'
;PLDLWVYQEILYETRPDIIIECGTFNGGSALFLANVCDMLNHGKILSIDILDRDNKPKHKRINYLIGSSTSLEIVEKVKNIIGSMKKILIILDSDHRKDHVLNELMIYSALVSKGSYLIVEDTNLNGHPVAPEYGPGPMEAINEFLFKNKDFKIDKSREKFYITFNPRGYLLKIK
;
A
#
# COMPACT_ATOMS: atom_id res chain seq x y z
N PRO A 1 7.76 10.36 7.68
CA PRO A 1 7.60 9.95 9.10
C PRO A 1 6.19 10.13 9.63
N LEU A 2 5.46 11.19 9.23
CA LEU A 2 4.09 11.46 9.72
C LEU A 2 3.08 10.43 9.23
N ASP A 3 3.25 9.91 8.03
CA ASP A 3 2.40 8.87 7.48
C ASP A 3 2.48 7.55 8.27
N LEU A 4 3.63 7.25 8.89
CA LEU A 4 3.79 6.09 9.76
C LEU A 4 2.86 6.15 11.00
N TRP A 5 2.62 7.34 11.56
CA TRP A 5 1.63 7.51 12.63
C TRP A 5 0.21 7.19 12.13
N VAL A 6 -0.12 7.68 10.95
CA VAL A 6 -1.43 7.39 10.33
C VAL A 6 -1.59 5.90 10.05
N TYR A 7 -0.51 5.23 9.62
CA TYR A 7 -0.51 3.76 9.45
C TYR A 7 -0.78 3.03 10.75
N GLN A 8 -0.14 3.43 11.85
CA GLN A 8 -0.40 2.84 13.16
C GLN A 8 -1.87 2.97 13.56
N GLU A 9 -2.50 4.13 13.35
CA GLU A 9 -3.94 4.34 13.61
C GLU A 9 -4.81 3.43 12.72
N ILE A 10 -4.54 3.40 11.42
CA ILE A 10 -5.28 2.55 10.47
C ILE A 10 -5.17 1.07 10.89
N LEU A 11 -3.98 0.60 11.24
CA LEU A 11 -3.77 -0.79 11.67
C LEU A 11 -4.50 -1.10 12.98
N TYR A 12 -4.50 -0.17 13.92
CA TYR A 12 -5.24 -0.31 15.18
C TYR A 12 -6.75 -0.43 14.93
N GLU A 13 -7.31 0.42 14.08
CA GLU A 13 -8.73 0.48 13.78
C GLU A 13 -9.21 -0.70 12.93
N THR A 14 -8.46 -1.06 11.88
CA THR A 14 -8.88 -2.07 10.90
C THR A 14 -8.47 -3.49 11.27
N ARG A 15 -7.38 -3.65 12.03
CA ARG A 15 -6.79 -4.94 12.43
C ARG A 15 -6.70 -5.93 11.26
N PRO A 16 -5.89 -5.64 10.23
CA PRO A 16 -5.79 -6.49 9.08
C PRO A 16 -5.12 -7.83 9.42
N ASP A 17 -5.61 -8.92 8.83
CA ASP A 17 -4.97 -10.24 8.91
C ASP A 17 -3.64 -10.23 8.15
N ILE A 18 -3.60 -9.48 7.05
CA ILE A 18 -2.42 -9.31 6.22
C ILE A 18 -2.36 -7.88 5.64
N ILE A 19 -1.15 -7.35 5.63
CA ILE A 19 -0.78 -6.12 4.93
C ILE A 19 0.07 -6.53 3.73
N ILE A 20 -0.32 -6.13 2.53
CA ILE A 20 0.46 -6.34 1.31
C ILE A 20 1.09 -5.02 0.94
N GLU A 21 2.40 -5.00 0.84
CA GLU A 21 3.21 -3.85 0.45
C GLU A 21 3.86 -4.15 -0.91
N CYS A 22 3.58 -3.32 -1.91
CA CYS A 22 4.28 -3.32 -3.18
C CYS A 22 5.40 -2.27 -3.11
N GLY A 23 6.66 -2.68 -3.18
CA GLY A 23 7.84 -1.87 -2.92
C GLY A 23 8.44 -2.16 -1.55
N THR A 24 9.48 -3.01 -1.51
CA THR A 24 10.18 -3.35 -0.25
C THR A 24 11.36 -2.43 0.02
N PHE A 25 12.10 -2.10 -1.04
CA PHE A 25 13.40 -1.41 -0.95
C PHE A 25 14.31 -2.06 0.11
N ASN A 26 14.62 -1.37 1.21
CA ASN A 26 15.42 -1.89 2.32
C ASN A 26 14.56 -2.49 3.45
N GLY A 27 13.25 -2.56 3.31
CA GLY A 27 12.32 -3.18 4.24
C GLY A 27 12.06 -2.37 5.52
N GLY A 28 12.29 -1.06 5.50
CA GLY A 28 12.09 -0.19 6.68
C GLY A 28 10.62 -0.07 7.04
N SER A 29 9.75 0.18 6.08
CA SER A 29 8.29 0.22 6.22
C SER A 29 7.73 -1.14 6.65
N ALA A 30 8.17 -2.23 6.00
CA ALA A 30 7.79 -3.58 6.39
C ALA A 30 8.13 -3.89 7.86
N LEU A 31 9.31 -3.49 8.34
CA LEU A 31 9.71 -3.65 9.74
C LEU A 31 8.84 -2.81 10.68
N PHE A 32 8.58 -1.55 10.33
CA PHE A 32 7.68 -0.70 11.12
C PHE A 32 6.30 -1.33 11.27
N LEU A 33 5.69 -1.73 10.16
CA LEU A 33 4.37 -2.38 10.14
C LEU A 33 4.36 -3.68 10.96
N ALA A 34 5.43 -4.48 10.89
CA ALA A 34 5.57 -5.71 11.66
C ALA A 34 5.64 -5.44 13.17
N ASN A 35 6.35 -4.39 13.59
CA ASN A 35 6.40 -3.97 14.99
C ASN A 35 5.03 -3.49 15.50
N VAL A 36 4.28 -2.75 14.69
CA VAL A 36 2.89 -2.38 15.02
C VAL A 36 2.02 -3.63 15.15
N CYS A 37 2.15 -4.59 14.24
CA CYS A 37 1.45 -5.87 14.32
C CYS A 37 1.84 -6.69 15.57
N ASP A 38 3.09 -6.59 16.05
CA ASP A 38 3.49 -7.22 17.33
C ASP A 38 2.80 -6.55 18.52
N MET A 39 2.76 -5.22 18.57
CA MET A 39 2.01 -4.47 19.61
C MET A 39 0.53 -4.83 19.62
N LEU A 40 -0.07 -5.05 18.45
CA LEU A 40 -1.46 -5.46 18.31
C LEU A 40 -1.69 -6.97 18.53
N ASN A 41 -0.61 -7.76 18.61
CA ASN A 41 -0.62 -9.22 18.61
C ASN A 41 -1.45 -9.81 17.44
N HIS A 42 -1.45 -9.14 16.27
CA HIS A 42 -2.26 -9.52 15.10
C HIS A 42 -1.62 -9.02 13.81
N GLY A 43 -1.86 -9.72 12.69
CA GLY A 43 -1.46 -9.31 11.36
C GLY A 43 -0.10 -9.87 10.92
N LYS A 44 0.10 -9.88 9.61
CA LYS A 44 1.34 -10.28 8.90
C LYS A 44 1.61 -9.30 7.78
N ILE A 45 2.86 -9.22 7.34
CA ILE A 45 3.29 -8.39 6.22
C ILE A 45 3.76 -9.30 5.09
N LEU A 46 3.27 -9.04 3.88
CA LEU A 46 3.78 -9.57 2.64
C LEU A 46 4.35 -8.42 1.83
N SER A 47 5.66 -8.31 1.74
CA SER A 47 6.34 -7.23 1.04
C SER A 47 6.94 -7.74 -0.26
N ILE A 48 6.70 -7.04 -1.37
CA ILE A 48 6.98 -7.47 -2.75
C ILE A 48 7.95 -6.48 -3.37
N ASP A 49 9.04 -6.97 -3.98
CA ASP A 49 9.98 -6.14 -4.74
C ASP A 49 10.57 -6.92 -5.91
N ILE A 50 10.95 -6.21 -6.96
CA ILE A 50 11.67 -6.81 -8.10
C ILE A 50 13.11 -7.17 -7.75
N LEU A 51 13.70 -6.53 -6.74
CA LEU A 51 15.08 -6.73 -6.31
C LEU A 51 15.16 -7.47 -4.99
N ASP A 52 15.99 -8.49 -4.94
CA ASP A 52 16.37 -9.16 -3.69
C ASP A 52 17.59 -8.45 -3.08
N ARG A 53 17.35 -7.69 -2.01
CA ARG A 53 18.40 -6.96 -1.28
C ARG A 53 18.80 -7.74 -0.03
N ASP A 54 20.10 -7.89 0.20
CA ASP A 54 20.65 -8.73 1.27
C ASP A 54 20.36 -8.16 2.69
N ASN A 55 20.19 -6.84 2.82
CA ASN A 55 20.08 -6.15 4.10
C ASN A 55 18.64 -5.97 4.61
N LYS A 56 17.67 -6.70 4.06
CA LYS A 56 16.29 -6.63 4.53
C LYS A 56 16.16 -7.17 5.96
N PRO A 57 15.40 -6.50 6.85
CA PRO A 57 15.20 -6.97 8.21
C PRO A 57 14.49 -8.32 8.24
N LYS A 58 14.96 -9.23 9.10
CA LYS A 58 14.29 -10.51 9.37
C LYS A 58 13.31 -10.34 10.51
N HIS A 59 12.05 -10.67 10.29
CA HIS A 59 11.03 -10.61 11.32
C HIS A 59 9.98 -11.73 11.12
N LYS A 60 9.50 -12.32 12.23
CA LYS A 60 8.54 -13.46 12.18
C LYS A 60 7.22 -13.17 11.45
N ARG A 61 6.85 -11.88 11.34
CA ARG A 61 5.62 -11.44 10.67
C ARG A 61 5.84 -10.99 9.23
N ILE A 62 7.08 -10.88 8.76
CA ILE A 62 7.38 -10.43 7.40
C ILE A 62 7.68 -11.63 6.51
N ASN A 63 7.02 -11.66 5.37
CA ASN A 63 7.35 -12.54 4.26
C ASN A 63 7.68 -11.68 3.04
N TYR A 64 8.80 -11.97 2.37
CA TYR A 64 9.24 -11.26 1.18
C TYR A 64 8.97 -12.10 -0.06
N LEU A 65 8.42 -11.47 -1.09
CA LEU A 65 8.30 -12.02 -2.44
C LEU A 65 9.17 -11.23 -3.41
N ILE A 66 9.92 -11.93 -4.23
CA ILE A 66 10.74 -11.32 -5.27
C ILE A 66 10.06 -11.49 -6.63
N GLY A 67 9.81 -10.36 -7.27
CA GLY A 67 9.18 -10.26 -8.59
C GLY A 67 8.38 -8.97 -8.76
N SER A 68 7.90 -8.72 -9.96
CA SER A 68 7.06 -7.56 -10.25
C SER A 68 5.68 -7.72 -9.63
N SER A 69 5.24 -6.71 -8.87
CA SER A 69 3.90 -6.64 -8.26
C SER A 69 2.77 -6.82 -9.27
N THR A 70 3.01 -6.46 -10.53
CA THR A 70 2.01 -6.55 -11.60
C THR A 70 2.10 -7.83 -12.45
N SER A 71 3.08 -8.72 -12.20
CA SER A 71 3.17 -9.98 -12.91
C SER A 71 2.12 -10.99 -12.47
N LEU A 72 1.57 -11.76 -13.40
CA LEU A 72 0.57 -12.79 -13.09
C LEU A 72 1.08 -13.78 -12.04
N GLU A 73 2.33 -14.20 -12.15
CA GLU A 73 2.96 -15.13 -11.20
C GLU A 73 2.91 -14.61 -9.76
N ILE A 74 3.32 -13.35 -9.56
CA ILE A 74 3.33 -12.73 -8.22
C ILE A 74 1.91 -12.52 -7.72
N VAL A 75 1.00 -12.05 -8.55
CA VAL A 75 -0.41 -11.87 -8.18
C VAL A 75 -1.06 -13.18 -7.75
N GLU A 76 -0.78 -14.30 -8.43
CA GLU A 76 -1.27 -15.61 -8.03
C GLU A 76 -0.66 -16.08 -6.70
N LYS A 77 0.65 -15.88 -6.49
CA LYS A 77 1.31 -16.16 -5.20
C LYS A 77 0.67 -15.35 -4.06
N VAL A 78 0.42 -14.06 -4.30
CA VAL A 78 -0.28 -13.18 -3.34
C VAL A 78 -1.66 -13.75 -2.98
N LYS A 79 -2.48 -14.10 -3.97
CA LYS A 79 -3.81 -14.69 -3.74
C LYS A 79 -3.73 -15.99 -2.95
N ASN A 80 -2.77 -16.85 -3.27
CA ASN A 80 -2.56 -18.10 -2.54
C ASN A 80 -2.15 -17.87 -1.08
N ILE A 81 -1.29 -16.87 -0.80
CA ILE A 81 -0.87 -16.50 0.56
C ILE A 81 -2.04 -15.89 1.34
N ILE A 82 -2.87 -15.06 0.71
CA ILE A 82 -4.09 -14.52 1.32
C ILE A 82 -5.02 -15.67 1.75
N GLY A 83 -5.24 -16.66 0.90
CA GLY A 83 -6.05 -17.81 1.20
C GLY A 83 -7.42 -17.46 1.78
N SER A 84 -7.68 -17.86 3.03
CA SER A 84 -8.94 -17.61 3.75
C SER A 84 -8.95 -16.34 4.62
N MET A 85 -7.90 -15.50 4.57
CA MET A 85 -7.82 -14.24 5.33
C MET A 85 -8.92 -13.29 4.89
N LYS A 86 -9.52 -12.58 5.85
CA LYS A 86 -10.71 -11.77 5.60
C LYS A 86 -10.45 -10.27 5.62
N LYS A 87 -9.41 -9.83 6.33
CA LYS A 87 -9.09 -8.41 6.48
C LYS A 87 -7.76 -8.11 5.81
N ILE A 88 -7.82 -7.51 4.63
CA ILE A 88 -6.66 -7.26 3.78
C ILE A 88 -6.51 -5.76 3.60
N LEU A 89 -5.31 -5.24 3.91
CA LEU A 89 -4.88 -3.88 3.66
C LEU A 89 -3.73 -3.92 2.64
N ILE A 90 -3.70 -2.95 1.73
CA ILE A 90 -2.69 -2.90 0.67
C ILE A 90 -2.05 -1.53 0.63
N ILE A 91 -0.72 -1.50 0.44
CA ILE A 91 0.10 -0.29 0.28
C ILE A 91 0.83 -0.42 -1.06
N LEU A 92 0.72 0.60 -1.90
CA LEU A 92 1.41 0.69 -3.19
C LEU A 92 2.52 1.74 -3.08
N ASP A 93 3.76 1.28 -3.04
CA ASP A 93 4.98 2.06 -2.84
C ASP A 93 6.13 1.53 -3.72
N SER A 94 5.82 1.16 -4.96
CA SER A 94 6.78 0.54 -5.87
C SER A 94 7.34 1.53 -6.90
N ASP A 95 6.78 1.56 -8.08
CA ASP A 95 7.13 2.48 -9.18
C ASP A 95 6.05 3.57 -9.23
N HIS A 96 6.45 4.84 -9.09
CA HIS A 96 5.53 5.96 -8.99
C HIS A 96 5.07 6.52 -10.34
N ARG A 97 5.39 5.87 -11.47
CA ARG A 97 4.84 6.24 -12.78
C ARG A 97 3.35 5.91 -12.85
N LYS A 98 2.55 6.82 -13.38
CA LYS A 98 1.09 6.71 -13.47
C LYS A 98 0.62 5.34 -13.95
N ASP A 99 1.17 4.85 -15.07
CA ASP A 99 0.69 3.62 -15.70
C ASP A 99 0.96 2.39 -14.83
N HIS A 100 2.08 2.36 -14.12
CA HIS A 100 2.38 1.28 -13.19
C HIS A 100 1.45 1.30 -11.98
N VAL A 101 1.30 2.46 -11.34
CA VAL A 101 0.39 2.63 -10.19
C VAL A 101 -1.05 2.32 -10.57
N LEU A 102 -1.50 2.76 -11.76
CA LEU A 102 -2.85 2.45 -12.25
C LEU A 102 -3.05 0.94 -12.42
N ASN A 103 -2.04 0.24 -12.96
CA ASN A 103 -2.08 -1.21 -13.10
C ASN A 103 -2.15 -1.91 -11.74
N GLU A 104 -1.33 -1.49 -10.78
CA GLU A 104 -1.43 -2.01 -9.40
C GLU A 104 -2.80 -1.72 -8.77
N LEU A 105 -3.35 -0.51 -8.91
CA LEU A 105 -4.68 -0.17 -8.44
C LEU A 105 -5.75 -1.11 -9.02
N MET A 106 -5.69 -1.40 -10.32
CA MET A 106 -6.65 -2.31 -10.99
C MET A 106 -6.52 -3.75 -10.49
N ILE A 107 -5.30 -4.23 -10.25
CA ILE A 107 -5.04 -5.60 -9.79
C ILE A 107 -5.44 -5.76 -8.32
N TYR A 108 -4.93 -4.90 -7.46
CA TYR A 108 -4.99 -5.08 -6.01
C TYR A 108 -6.28 -4.58 -5.37
N SER A 109 -7.03 -3.67 -6.01
CA SER A 109 -8.29 -3.15 -5.46
C SER A 109 -9.32 -4.25 -5.16
N ALA A 110 -9.34 -5.31 -5.98
CA ALA A 110 -10.22 -6.45 -5.77
C ALA A 110 -9.91 -7.24 -4.49
N LEU A 111 -8.64 -7.20 -4.04
CA LEU A 111 -8.16 -7.95 -2.88
C LEU A 111 -8.40 -7.20 -1.55
N VAL A 112 -8.51 -5.89 -1.57
CA VAL A 112 -8.78 -5.09 -0.36
C VAL A 112 -10.13 -5.46 0.23
N SER A 113 -10.20 -5.60 1.54
CA SER A 113 -11.47 -5.90 2.21
C SER A 113 -12.32 -4.64 2.42
N LYS A 114 -13.63 -4.77 2.38
CA LYS A 114 -14.55 -3.68 2.73
C LYS A 114 -14.24 -3.13 4.13
N GLY A 115 -14.16 -1.81 4.25
CA GLY A 115 -13.77 -1.10 5.48
C GLY A 115 -12.27 -1.06 5.72
N SER A 116 -11.46 -1.60 4.80
CA SER A 116 -9.99 -1.50 4.81
C SER A 116 -9.50 -0.51 3.76
N TYR A 117 -8.20 -0.34 3.66
CA TYR A 117 -7.56 0.67 2.82
C TYR A 117 -6.72 0.07 1.70
N LEU A 118 -6.73 0.77 0.56
CA LEU A 118 -5.72 0.74 -0.48
C LEU A 118 -4.96 2.07 -0.38
N ILE A 119 -3.74 2.05 0.13
CA ILE A 119 -2.93 3.25 0.32
C ILE A 119 -1.97 3.38 -0.86
N VAL A 120 -1.89 4.57 -1.43
CA VAL A 120 -0.99 4.89 -2.53
C VAL A 120 0.00 5.92 -2.05
N GLU A 121 1.28 5.55 -2.05
CA GLU A 121 2.39 6.41 -1.63
C GLU A 121 2.76 7.45 -2.69
N ASP A 122 3.46 8.48 -2.24
CA ASP A 122 4.07 9.52 -3.06
C ASP A 122 3.12 10.22 -4.05
N THR A 123 1.86 10.36 -3.68
CA THR A 123 0.87 11.11 -4.46
C THR A 123 1.16 12.61 -4.49
N ASN A 124 2.14 13.08 -3.71
CA ASN A 124 2.63 14.46 -3.70
C ASN A 124 3.53 14.80 -4.91
N LEU A 125 3.97 13.82 -5.70
CA LEU A 125 4.77 14.02 -6.91
C LEU A 125 3.99 14.75 -8.02
N ASN A 126 4.70 15.18 -9.06
CA ASN A 126 4.17 15.88 -10.24
C ASN A 126 3.43 17.19 -9.89
N GLY A 127 4.02 17.98 -8.96
CA GLY A 127 3.45 19.29 -8.57
C GLY A 127 2.31 19.21 -7.54
N HIS A 128 2.19 18.10 -6.77
CA HIS A 128 1.18 17.92 -5.72
C HIS A 128 1.71 17.88 -4.25
N PRO A 129 2.60 18.75 -3.77
CA PRO A 129 3.18 19.96 -4.37
C PRO A 129 4.64 19.81 -4.79
N VAL A 130 5.23 18.62 -4.82
CA VAL A 130 6.67 18.44 -5.09
C VAL A 130 6.95 17.91 -6.50
N ALA A 131 8.19 18.08 -6.96
CA ALA A 131 8.70 17.56 -8.23
C ALA A 131 7.77 17.82 -9.43
N PRO A 132 7.47 19.08 -9.80
CA PRO A 132 6.53 19.37 -10.88
C PRO A 132 6.97 18.84 -12.23
N GLU A 133 8.24 18.53 -12.39
CA GLU A 133 8.85 17.95 -13.59
C GLU A 133 8.80 16.40 -13.63
N TYR A 134 8.26 15.73 -12.60
CA TYR A 134 8.24 14.27 -12.51
C TYR A 134 7.44 13.63 -13.67
N GLY A 135 6.39 14.30 -14.10
CA GLY A 135 5.43 13.76 -15.05
C GLY A 135 4.29 13.02 -14.36
N PRO A 136 3.32 12.47 -15.12
CA PRO A 136 2.16 11.82 -14.56
C PRO A 136 2.53 10.70 -13.59
N GLY A 137 2.03 10.79 -12.36
CA GLY A 137 2.40 9.94 -11.23
C GLY A 137 1.20 9.32 -10.50
N PRO A 138 1.37 9.01 -9.21
CA PRO A 138 0.36 8.31 -8.42
C PRO A 138 -0.97 9.07 -8.29
N MET A 139 -0.94 10.41 -8.19
CA MET A 139 -2.15 11.22 -8.11
C MET A 139 -3.03 11.08 -9.37
N GLU A 140 -2.40 11.12 -10.55
CA GLU A 140 -3.10 10.96 -11.82
C GLU A 140 -3.67 9.55 -11.98
N ALA A 141 -2.95 8.54 -11.47
CA ALA A 141 -3.43 7.15 -11.44
C ALA A 141 -4.67 7.01 -10.55
N ILE A 142 -4.67 7.61 -9.36
CA ILE A 142 -5.83 7.62 -8.45
C ILE A 142 -7.02 8.30 -9.11
N ASN A 143 -6.82 9.46 -9.75
CA ASN A 143 -7.90 10.18 -10.40
C ASN A 143 -8.58 9.33 -11.50
N GLU A 144 -7.79 8.67 -12.34
CA GLU A 144 -8.31 7.78 -13.37
C GLU A 144 -9.00 6.54 -12.77
N PHE A 145 -8.41 5.92 -11.76
CA PHE A 145 -8.98 4.77 -11.07
C PHE A 145 -10.36 5.11 -10.46
N LEU A 146 -10.46 6.19 -9.70
CA LEU A 146 -11.71 6.59 -9.03
C LEU A 146 -12.79 7.08 -10.01
N PHE A 147 -12.41 7.53 -11.20
CA PHE A 147 -13.39 7.82 -12.25
C PHE A 147 -14.16 6.56 -12.65
N LYS A 148 -13.46 5.43 -12.77
CA LYS A 148 -14.02 4.13 -13.21
C LYS A 148 -14.52 3.26 -12.05
N ASN A 149 -13.91 3.35 -10.88
CA ASN A 149 -14.18 2.50 -9.71
C ASN A 149 -14.87 3.31 -8.60
N LYS A 150 -16.10 2.91 -8.23
CA LYS A 150 -16.93 3.55 -7.20
C LYS A 150 -16.97 2.77 -5.88
N ASP A 151 -16.14 1.74 -5.73
CA ASP A 151 -16.05 0.93 -4.52
C ASP A 151 -15.13 1.55 -3.48
N PHE A 152 -14.38 2.60 -3.87
CA PHE A 152 -13.45 3.33 -3.03
C PHE A 152 -13.82 4.80 -2.92
N LYS A 153 -13.48 5.39 -1.78
CA LYS A 153 -13.49 6.85 -1.56
C LYS A 153 -12.19 7.31 -0.92
N ILE A 154 -11.80 8.55 -1.21
CA ILE A 154 -10.68 9.20 -0.53
C ILE A 154 -11.07 9.49 0.92
N ASP A 155 -10.28 9.02 1.87
CA ASP A 155 -10.44 9.35 3.29
C ASP A 155 -9.51 10.50 3.68
N LYS A 156 -10.01 11.72 3.53
CA LYS A 156 -9.28 12.95 3.89
C LYS A 156 -8.95 13.08 5.37
N SER A 157 -9.63 12.34 6.25
CA SER A 157 -9.37 12.38 7.69
C SER A 157 -7.97 11.86 8.04
N ARG A 158 -7.33 11.12 7.11
CA ARG A 158 -5.97 10.61 7.27
C ARG A 158 -4.89 11.66 6.93
N GLU A 159 -5.24 12.75 6.28
CA GLU A 159 -4.35 13.88 5.96
C GLU A 159 -4.29 14.91 7.11
N LYS A 160 -4.17 14.46 8.35
CA LYS A 160 -4.40 15.29 9.56
C LYS A 160 -3.20 16.10 10.05
N PHE A 161 -1.99 15.84 9.55
CA PHE A 161 -0.78 16.52 10.05
C PHE A 161 -0.26 17.65 9.14
N TYR A 162 -1.06 18.09 8.18
CA TYR A 162 -0.72 19.11 7.15
C TYR A 162 0.43 18.74 6.23
N ILE A 163 1.24 17.75 6.57
CA ILE A 163 2.35 17.25 5.76
C ILE A 163 2.17 15.74 5.61
N THR A 164 1.88 15.31 4.40
CA THR A 164 1.84 13.90 4.00
C THR A 164 2.49 13.73 2.65
N PHE A 165 3.15 12.61 2.42
CA PHE A 165 3.59 12.22 1.08
C PHE A 165 2.43 11.69 0.23
N ASN A 166 1.28 11.40 0.88
CA ASN A 166 0.15 10.71 0.28
C ASN A 166 -1.13 11.57 0.23
N PRO A 167 -1.11 12.84 -0.25
CA PRO A 167 -2.33 13.61 -0.40
C PRO A 167 -3.31 12.86 -1.32
N ARG A 168 -4.56 12.62 -0.84
CA ARG A 168 -5.58 11.81 -1.50
C ARG A 168 -5.24 10.33 -1.68
N GLY A 169 -4.08 9.86 -1.16
CA GLY A 169 -3.60 8.48 -1.31
C GLY A 169 -4.28 7.45 -0.39
N TYR A 170 -5.06 7.87 0.59
CA TYR A 170 -5.77 6.95 1.51
C TYR A 170 -7.14 6.58 0.94
N LEU A 171 -7.22 5.46 0.22
CA LEU A 171 -8.46 4.99 -0.42
C LEU A 171 -9.17 3.97 0.46
N LEU A 172 -10.29 4.36 1.08
CA LEU A 172 -11.13 3.48 1.89
C LEU A 172 -12.10 2.70 0.99
N LYS A 173 -12.11 1.37 1.10
CA LYS A 173 -13.07 0.51 0.40
C LYS A 173 -14.44 0.54 1.08
N ILE A 174 -15.47 0.94 0.34
CA ILE A 174 -16.84 1.12 0.86
C ILE A 174 -17.86 0.09 0.38
N LYS A 175 -17.49 -0.70 -0.68
CA LYS A 175 -18.36 -1.76 -1.22
C LYS A 175 -17.62 -3.08 -1.38
#